data_878ab10470058429d4ac559effd59e0d
#
_entry.id   878ab10470058429d4ac559effd59e0d
#
_cell.length_a   1.000
_cell.length_b   1.000
_cell.length_c   1.000
_cell.angle_alpha   90.00
_cell.angle_beta   90.00
_cell.angle_gamma   90.00
#
_symmetry.space_group_name_H-M   'P 1'
#
loop_
_entity.id
_entity.type
_entity.pdbx_description
1 polymer ?
#
loop_
_entity_poly.entity_id
_entity_poly.type
_entity_poly.pdbx_seq_one_letter_code
_entity_poly.pdbx_strand_id
1 'polypeptide(L)'
;MGGKTTHTKRVKMISLLRLLEQKFKECPPATQDVDLNTKNRDETVKNHMYGPLNPDEPGDYWEKIADKWNTSVEAARTSLCGNCTAFDISPRMLECMPGEVSDESGVLGYCWMHHFKCHSARSCNTWAKGGPIKDDKISYIWGKKAFGEKDD
;
A
#
# COMPACT_ATOMS: atom_id res chain seq x y z
N MET A 1 4.41 -18.73 46.47
CA MET A 1 4.43 -17.28 46.30
C MET A 1 5.15 -16.82 45.05
N GLY A 2 6.27 -17.38 44.67
CA GLY A 2 6.96 -17.04 43.41
C GLY A 2 6.16 -17.34 42.17
N GLY A 3 5.27 -18.38 42.18
CA GLY A 3 4.46 -18.75 41.04
C GLY A 3 3.44 -17.70 40.62
N LYS A 4 2.82 -16.99 41.57
CA LYS A 4 1.84 -15.94 41.25
C LYS A 4 2.49 -14.76 40.56
N THR A 5 3.66 -14.34 41.02
CA THR A 5 4.41 -13.22 40.44
C THR A 5 4.86 -13.56 39.02
N THR A 6 5.38 -14.77 38.81
CA THR A 6 5.81 -15.24 37.49
C THR A 6 4.65 -15.31 36.51
N HIS A 7 3.49 -15.82 36.95
CA HIS A 7 2.29 -15.89 36.11
C HIS A 7 1.81 -14.49 35.69
N THR A 8 1.77 -13.52 36.61
CA THR A 8 1.38 -12.15 36.32
C THR A 8 2.29 -11.48 35.29
N LYS A 9 3.62 -11.69 35.40
CA LYS A 9 4.59 -11.19 34.43
C LYS A 9 4.39 -11.77 33.04
N ARG A 10 4.11 -13.07 32.95
CA ARG A 10 3.83 -13.72 31.66
C ARG A 10 2.59 -13.15 31.01
N VAL A 11 1.51 -12.95 31.76
CA VAL A 11 0.25 -12.40 31.23
C VAL A 11 0.47 -11.00 30.72
N LYS A 12 1.18 -10.14 31.45
CA LYS A 12 1.51 -8.78 31.01
C LYS A 12 2.36 -8.77 29.75
N MET A 13 3.37 -9.64 29.66
CA MET A 13 4.24 -9.72 28.50
C MET A 13 3.49 -10.19 27.25
N ILE A 14 2.61 -11.20 27.36
CA ILE A 14 1.78 -11.67 26.27
C ILE A 14 0.86 -10.57 25.78
N SER A 15 0.24 -9.80 26.69
CA SER A 15 -0.64 -8.69 26.32
C SER A 15 0.13 -7.60 25.58
N LEU A 16 1.33 -7.27 26.03
CA LEU A 16 2.17 -6.28 25.37
C LEU A 16 2.58 -6.72 23.97
N LEU A 17 2.99 -7.98 23.82
CA LEU A 17 3.33 -8.55 22.52
C LEU A 17 2.14 -8.53 21.55
N ARG A 18 0.94 -8.85 22.04
CA ARG A 18 -0.28 -8.78 21.22
C ARG A 18 -0.59 -7.35 20.78
N LEU A 19 -0.40 -6.37 21.65
CA LEU A 19 -0.59 -4.97 21.29
C LEU A 19 0.41 -4.53 20.22
N LEU A 20 1.67 -4.94 20.34
CA LEU A 20 2.69 -4.65 19.33
C LEU A 20 2.37 -5.34 18.00
N GLU A 21 1.94 -6.60 18.03
CA GLU A 21 1.52 -7.34 16.85
C GLU A 21 0.31 -6.67 16.18
N GLN A 22 -0.66 -6.20 16.96
CA GLN A 22 -1.81 -5.48 16.43
C GLN A 22 -1.41 -4.19 15.73
N LYS A 23 -0.49 -3.41 16.31
CA LYS A 23 0.03 -2.20 15.67
C LYS A 23 0.67 -2.50 14.32
N PHE A 24 1.50 -3.54 14.26
CA PHE A 24 2.17 -3.95 13.02
C PHE A 24 1.24 -4.63 12.03
N LYS A 25 0.15 -5.24 12.50
CA LYS A 25 -0.81 -5.96 11.67
C LYS A 25 -2.09 -5.17 11.39
N GLU A 26 -2.16 -3.93 11.91
CA GLU A 26 -3.33 -3.11 11.66
C GLU A 26 -3.45 -2.83 10.17
N CYS A 27 -4.59 -3.25 9.62
CA CYS A 27 -4.82 -3.14 8.20
C CYS A 27 -5.53 -1.83 7.87
N PRO A 28 -5.10 -1.12 6.81
CA PRO A 28 -5.86 0.04 6.34
C PRO A 28 -7.30 -0.35 6.00
N PRO A 29 -8.29 0.50 6.31
CA PRO A 29 -9.70 0.16 6.05
C PRO A 29 -10.00 -0.33 4.65
N ALA A 30 -9.39 0.27 3.63
CA ALA A 30 -9.66 -0.12 2.25
C ALA A 30 -9.18 -1.53 1.90
N THR A 31 -8.24 -2.10 2.66
CA THR A 31 -7.82 -3.49 2.43
C THR A 31 -8.85 -4.49 2.94
N GLN A 32 -9.74 -4.07 3.85
CA GLN A 32 -10.75 -4.91 4.48
C GLN A 32 -12.16 -4.63 3.99
N ASP A 33 -12.38 -3.48 3.37
CA ASP A 33 -13.69 -3.02 2.89
C ASP A 33 -13.65 -2.88 1.37
N VAL A 34 -14.28 -3.82 0.67
CA VAL A 34 -14.31 -3.87 -0.79
C VAL A 34 -14.93 -2.61 -1.39
N ASP A 35 -16.01 -2.12 -0.78
CA ASP A 35 -16.71 -0.95 -1.29
C ASP A 35 -15.84 0.31 -1.17
N LEU A 36 -15.14 0.46 -0.05
CA LEU A 36 -14.22 1.57 0.14
C LEU A 36 -13.05 1.49 -0.84
N ASN A 37 -12.49 0.31 -1.02
CA ASN A 37 -11.41 0.10 -1.98
C ASN A 37 -11.84 0.49 -3.41
N THR A 38 -13.02 0.04 -3.83
CA THR A 38 -13.57 0.34 -5.15
C THR A 38 -13.82 1.83 -5.32
N LYS A 39 -14.39 2.48 -4.30
CA LYS A 39 -14.63 3.92 -4.32
C LYS A 39 -13.31 4.69 -4.48
N ASN A 40 -12.31 4.35 -3.68
CA ASN A 40 -11.01 5.03 -3.73
C ASN A 40 -10.30 4.78 -5.06
N ARG A 41 -10.40 3.56 -5.60
CA ARG A 41 -9.87 3.23 -6.91
C ARG A 41 -10.53 4.06 -8.01
N ASP A 42 -11.85 4.12 -8.02
CA ASP A 42 -12.61 4.86 -9.04
C ASP A 42 -12.28 6.36 -8.97
N GLU A 43 -12.17 6.93 -7.78
CA GLU A 43 -11.76 8.31 -7.59
C GLU A 43 -10.34 8.55 -8.11
N THR A 44 -9.43 7.59 -7.92
CA THR A 44 -8.06 7.71 -8.40
C THR A 44 -7.98 7.60 -9.92
N VAL A 45 -8.78 6.73 -10.52
CA VAL A 45 -8.91 6.65 -11.98
C VAL A 45 -9.39 8.00 -12.53
N LYS A 46 -10.42 8.56 -11.94
CA LYS A 46 -11.04 9.79 -12.40
C LYS A 46 -10.17 11.02 -12.17
N ASN A 47 -9.59 11.15 -10.99
CA ASN A 47 -8.93 12.39 -10.55
C ASN A 47 -7.41 12.36 -10.68
N HIS A 48 -6.80 11.18 -10.72
CA HIS A 48 -5.35 11.02 -10.69
C HIS A 48 -4.81 10.13 -11.80
N MET A 49 -5.62 9.84 -12.81
CA MET A 49 -5.19 9.08 -14.00
C MET A 49 -4.65 7.69 -13.67
N TYR A 50 -5.18 7.04 -12.64
CA TYR A 50 -4.75 5.66 -12.35
C TYR A 50 -5.04 4.74 -13.53
N GLY A 51 -4.02 4.08 -14.03
CA GLY A 51 -4.11 3.20 -15.19
C GLY A 51 -2.75 2.73 -15.67
N PRO A 52 -2.66 2.21 -16.90
CA PRO A 52 -3.78 1.97 -17.83
C PRO A 52 -4.71 0.87 -17.32
N LEU A 53 -6.01 0.98 -17.58
CA LEU A 53 -6.98 -0.02 -17.10
C LEU A 53 -6.77 -1.38 -17.77
N ASN A 54 -6.26 -1.37 -19.00
CA ASN A 54 -5.80 -2.58 -19.68
C ASN A 54 -4.33 -2.40 -20.03
N PRO A 55 -3.39 -2.98 -19.25
CA PRO A 55 -1.96 -2.84 -19.53
C PRO A 55 -1.52 -3.40 -20.88
N ASP A 56 -2.22 -4.40 -21.42
CA ASP A 56 -1.90 -4.99 -22.72
C ASP A 56 -2.36 -4.10 -23.89
N GLU A 57 -3.36 -3.27 -23.67
CA GLU A 57 -3.88 -2.32 -24.64
C GLU A 57 -4.06 -0.94 -24.00
N PRO A 58 -2.93 -0.26 -23.69
CA PRO A 58 -2.98 0.98 -22.93
C PRO A 58 -3.49 2.20 -23.70
N GLY A 59 -3.65 2.08 -25.04
CA GLY A 59 -4.04 3.21 -25.86
C GLY A 59 -3.04 4.35 -25.76
N ASP A 60 -3.55 5.56 -25.56
CA ASP A 60 -2.72 6.77 -25.42
C ASP A 60 -2.40 7.14 -23.96
N TYR A 61 -2.59 6.20 -23.03
CA TYR A 61 -2.39 6.46 -21.61
C TYR A 61 -1.00 7.02 -21.31
N TRP A 62 0.05 6.35 -21.82
CA TRP A 62 1.42 6.75 -21.50
C TRP A 62 1.79 8.09 -22.13
N GLU A 63 1.27 8.40 -23.31
CA GLU A 63 1.45 9.72 -23.92
C GLU A 63 0.81 10.81 -23.08
N LYS A 64 -0.42 10.57 -22.58
CA LYS A 64 -1.14 11.54 -21.75
C LYS A 64 -0.43 11.79 -20.42
N ILE A 65 0.03 10.73 -19.76
CA ILE A 65 0.68 10.90 -18.46
C ILE A 65 2.08 11.51 -18.63
N ALA A 66 2.79 11.17 -19.71
CA ALA A 66 4.06 11.80 -20.06
C ALA A 66 3.90 13.30 -20.29
N ASP A 67 2.84 13.70 -20.98
CA ASP A 67 2.49 15.11 -21.20
C ASP A 67 2.20 15.80 -19.88
N LYS A 68 1.43 15.16 -18.99
CA LYS A 68 1.12 15.69 -17.67
C LYS A 68 2.37 15.96 -16.85
N TRP A 69 3.36 15.09 -16.93
CA TRP A 69 4.62 15.21 -16.19
C TRP A 69 5.69 16.02 -16.95
N ASN A 70 5.41 16.39 -18.19
CA ASN A 70 6.38 17.06 -19.06
C ASN A 70 7.68 16.24 -19.21
N THR A 71 7.51 14.96 -19.56
CA THR A 71 8.60 14.01 -19.71
C THR A 71 8.42 13.15 -20.98
N SER A 72 9.37 12.28 -21.24
CA SER A 72 9.26 11.35 -22.38
C SER A 72 8.31 10.19 -22.06
N VAL A 73 7.76 9.59 -23.10
CA VAL A 73 6.91 8.39 -22.96
C VAL A 73 7.71 7.24 -22.35
N GLU A 74 8.98 7.08 -22.74
CA GLU A 74 9.85 6.05 -22.18
C GLU A 74 10.02 6.22 -20.67
N ALA A 75 10.26 7.44 -20.20
CA ALA A 75 10.38 7.74 -18.78
C ALA A 75 9.05 7.46 -18.04
N ALA A 76 7.93 7.84 -18.65
CA ALA A 76 6.62 7.57 -18.07
C ALA A 76 6.36 6.08 -17.91
N ARG A 77 6.69 5.28 -18.91
CA ARG A 77 6.49 3.82 -18.89
C ARG A 77 7.30 3.11 -17.80
N THR A 78 8.37 3.71 -17.31
CA THR A 78 9.16 3.16 -16.22
C THR A 78 8.78 3.70 -14.85
N SER A 79 7.86 4.66 -14.78
CA SER A 79 7.38 5.29 -13.55
C SER A 79 6.07 4.61 -13.12
N LEU A 80 6.20 3.47 -12.48
CA LEU A 80 5.09 2.57 -12.19
C LEU A 80 4.78 2.52 -10.69
N CYS A 81 3.57 2.10 -10.34
CA CYS A 81 3.21 1.85 -8.94
C CYS A 81 4.25 0.95 -8.28
N GLY A 82 4.75 -0.07 -8.98
CA GLY A 82 5.75 -1.00 -8.46
C GLY A 82 7.06 -0.39 -8.00
N ASN A 83 7.37 0.84 -8.40
CA ASN A 83 8.54 1.57 -7.89
C ASN A 83 8.16 2.90 -7.25
N CYS A 84 6.89 3.10 -6.94
CA CYS A 84 6.41 4.30 -6.27
C CYS A 84 6.71 4.24 -4.76
N THR A 85 7.09 5.38 -4.20
CA THR A 85 7.39 5.49 -2.77
C THR A 85 6.21 5.13 -1.86
N ALA A 86 4.98 5.24 -2.35
CA ALA A 86 3.76 4.94 -1.60
C ALA A 86 3.23 3.53 -1.80
N PHE A 87 3.88 2.72 -2.63
CA PHE A 87 3.43 1.36 -2.95
C PHE A 87 3.96 0.36 -1.94
N ASP A 88 3.06 -0.23 -1.18
CA ASP A 88 3.41 -1.07 -0.04
C ASP A 88 3.18 -2.55 -0.33
N ILE A 89 4.27 -3.31 -0.40
CA ILE A 89 4.29 -4.77 -0.51
C ILE A 89 5.06 -5.39 0.66
N SER A 90 5.10 -4.70 1.81
CA SER A 90 5.71 -5.25 3.01
C SER A 90 4.98 -6.51 3.47
N PRO A 91 5.63 -7.41 4.23
CA PRO A 91 4.97 -8.60 4.75
C PRO A 91 3.68 -8.30 5.51
N ARG A 92 3.68 -7.26 6.36
CA ARG A 92 2.47 -6.87 7.10
C ARG A 92 1.33 -6.45 6.17
N MET A 93 1.65 -5.74 5.10
CA MET A 93 0.63 -5.29 4.15
C MET A 93 0.07 -6.44 3.33
N LEU A 94 0.93 -7.37 2.90
CA LEU A 94 0.47 -8.54 2.15
C LEU A 94 -0.47 -9.41 3.00
N GLU A 95 -0.25 -9.49 4.31
CA GLU A 95 -1.19 -10.16 5.21
C GLU A 95 -2.55 -9.48 5.26
N CYS A 96 -2.61 -8.18 5.02
CA CYS A 96 -3.86 -7.43 4.97
C CYS A 96 -4.65 -7.67 3.67
N MET A 97 -4.02 -8.23 2.66
CA MET A 97 -4.61 -8.44 1.33
C MET A 97 -4.67 -9.94 1.02
N PRO A 98 -5.60 -10.68 1.66
CA PRO A 98 -5.69 -12.13 1.46
C PRO A 98 -6.11 -12.46 0.03
N GLY A 99 -5.69 -13.64 -0.43
CA GLY A 99 -5.97 -14.12 -1.77
C GLY A 99 -4.77 -13.97 -2.67
N GLU A 100 -4.98 -14.08 -3.97
CA GLU A 100 -3.91 -13.98 -4.95
C GLU A 100 -3.56 -12.52 -5.19
N VAL A 101 -2.32 -12.16 -4.87
CA VAL A 101 -1.83 -10.78 -5.03
C VAL A 101 -0.83 -10.64 -6.18
N SER A 102 -0.60 -11.68 -6.95
CA SER A 102 0.31 -11.64 -8.10
C SER A 102 -0.35 -12.24 -9.33
N ASP A 103 0.00 -11.71 -10.50
CA ASP A 103 -0.40 -12.26 -11.79
C ASP A 103 0.79 -12.17 -12.75
N GLU A 104 0.58 -12.51 -14.04
CA GLU A 104 1.63 -12.49 -15.05
C GLU A 104 2.20 -11.09 -15.29
N SER A 105 1.42 -10.04 -15.01
CA SER A 105 1.80 -8.65 -15.25
C SER A 105 2.51 -8.00 -14.07
N GLY A 106 2.35 -8.53 -12.86
CA GLY A 106 2.92 -7.95 -11.65
C GLY A 106 2.19 -8.34 -10.38
N VAL A 107 2.22 -7.46 -9.39
CA VAL A 107 1.66 -7.73 -8.07
C VAL A 107 0.72 -6.61 -7.61
N LEU A 108 -0.22 -6.95 -6.74
CA LEU A 108 -1.02 -5.97 -6.01
C LEU A 108 -0.27 -5.52 -4.77
N GLY A 109 -0.33 -4.23 -4.50
CA GLY A 109 0.14 -3.63 -3.27
C GLY A 109 -0.84 -2.59 -2.79
N TYR A 110 -0.53 -1.92 -1.70
CA TYR A 110 -1.39 -0.88 -1.15
C TYR A 110 -0.79 0.51 -1.43
N CYS A 111 -1.61 1.42 -1.94
CA CYS A 111 -1.21 2.80 -2.20
C CYS A 111 -1.56 3.68 -0.99
N TRP A 112 -0.54 4.20 -0.29
CA TRP A 112 -0.74 5.08 0.86
C TRP A 112 -1.18 6.49 0.48
N MET A 113 -1.01 6.89 -0.78
CA MET A 113 -1.47 8.21 -1.23
C MET A 113 -2.97 8.25 -1.48
N HIS A 114 -3.51 7.20 -2.09
CA HIS A 114 -4.92 7.17 -2.51
C HIS A 114 -5.74 6.09 -1.81
N HIS A 115 -5.12 5.32 -0.92
CA HIS A 115 -5.77 4.36 -0.02
C HIS A 115 -6.61 3.30 -0.75
N PHE A 116 -5.96 2.58 -1.65
CA PHE A 116 -6.58 1.46 -2.35
C PHE A 116 -5.52 0.44 -2.77
N LYS A 117 -5.98 -0.74 -3.15
CA LYS A 117 -5.09 -1.78 -3.68
C LYS A 117 -4.80 -1.45 -5.14
N CYS A 118 -3.52 -1.20 -5.46
CA CYS A 118 -3.10 -0.84 -6.80
C CYS A 118 -2.16 -1.89 -7.38
N HIS A 119 -2.08 -1.92 -8.70
CA HIS A 119 -1.27 -2.91 -9.42
C HIS A 119 0.09 -2.33 -9.81
N SER A 120 1.14 -3.12 -9.63
CA SER A 120 2.52 -2.68 -9.85
C SER A 120 2.81 -2.22 -11.29
N ALA A 121 2.08 -2.73 -12.27
CA ALA A 121 2.28 -2.40 -13.69
C ALA A 121 1.54 -1.14 -14.13
N ARG A 122 0.78 -0.51 -13.24
CA ARG A 122 0.04 0.72 -13.51
C ARG A 122 0.76 1.93 -12.93
N SER A 123 0.20 3.12 -13.15
CA SER A 123 0.73 4.35 -12.60
C SER A 123 -0.42 5.33 -12.29
N CYS A 124 -0.10 6.50 -11.78
CA CYS A 124 -1.03 7.61 -11.61
C CYS A 124 -0.24 8.91 -11.67
N ASN A 125 -0.94 10.04 -11.79
CA ASN A 125 -0.27 11.34 -11.96
C ASN A 125 0.47 11.83 -10.71
N THR A 126 0.28 11.18 -9.56
CA THR A 126 0.99 11.51 -8.31
C THR A 126 2.17 10.58 -8.01
N TRP A 127 2.54 9.73 -8.96
CA TRP A 127 3.68 8.83 -8.80
C TRP A 127 4.92 9.58 -8.30
N ALA A 128 5.63 8.96 -7.35
CA ALA A 128 6.86 9.50 -6.81
C ALA A 128 7.90 8.39 -6.64
N LYS A 129 9.12 8.67 -7.05
CA LYS A 129 10.23 7.71 -6.98
C LYS A 129 10.57 7.36 -5.53
N GLY A 130 11.02 6.14 -5.30
CA GLY A 130 11.56 5.73 -4.01
C GLY A 130 11.02 4.43 -3.43
N GLY A 131 10.12 3.75 -4.13
CA GLY A 131 9.56 2.50 -3.67
C GLY A 131 10.10 1.29 -4.43
N PRO A 132 9.48 0.15 -4.19
CA PRO A 132 8.31 -0.06 -3.31
C PRO A 132 8.71 -0.13 -1.84
N ILE A 133 7.70 -0.10 -0.96
CA ILE A 133 7.88 -0.33 0.47
C ILE A 133 7.92 -1.83 0.72
N LYS A 134 9.04 -2.34 1.21
CA LYS A 134 9.24 -3.78 1.49
C LYS A 134 9.45 -4.08 2.97
N ASP A 135 9.56 -3.05 3.78
CA ASP A 135 9.93 -3.11 5.20
C ASP A 135 8.73 -2.74 6.07
N ASP A 136 8.42 -3.59 7.05
CA ASP A 136 7.29 -3.37 7.94
C ASP A 136 7.41 -2.07 8.75
N LYS A 137 8.61 -1.65 9.10
CA LYS A 137 8.82 -0.39 9.83
C LYS A 137 8.44 0.81 8.98
N ILE A 138 8.84 0.82 7.72
CA ILE A 138 8.50 1.91 6.79
C ILE A 138 7.01 1.92 6.55
N SER A 139 6.42 0.74 6.34
CA SER A 139 4.97 0.58 6.21
C SER A 139 4.22 1.15 7.43
N TYR A 140 4.69 0.82 8.62
CA TYR A 140 4.11 1.33 9.86
C TYR A 140 4.20 2.85 9.96
N ILE A 141 5.32 3.44 9.55
CA ILE A 141 5.49 4.90 9.54
C ILE A 141 4.47 5.57 8.64
N TRP A 142 4.24 5.01 7.44
CA TRP A 142 3.21 5.50 6.54
C TRP A 142 1.81 5.42 7.17
N GLY A 143 1.51 4.31 7.84
CA GLY A 143 0.24 4.12 8.53
C GLY A 143 0.01 5.13 9.63
N LYS A 144 1.02 5.43 10.41
CA LYS A 144 0.97 6.47 11.44
C LYS A 144 0.64 7.83 10.85
N LYS A 145 1.34 8.21 9.79
CA LYS A 145 1.11 9.50 9.13
C LYS A 145 -0.29 9.58 8.50
N ALA A 146 -0.73 8.48 7.87
CA ALA A 146 -2.02 8.46 7.18
C ALA A 146 -3.21 8.52 8.13
N PHE A 147 -3.13 7.82 9.27
CA PHE A 147 -4.24 7.69 10.21
C PHE A 147 -4.06 8.50 11.49
N GLY A 148 -2.99 9.29 11.57
CA GLY A 148 -2.76 10.15 12.71
C GLY A 148 -2.50 9.42 14.02
N GLU A 149 -2.03 8.17 13.97
CA GLU A 149 -1.66 7.43 15.18
C GLU A 149 -0.53 8.15 15.89
N LYS A 150 -0.73 8.39 17.18
CA LYS A 150 0.26 9.08 17.98
C LYS A 150 1.25 8.08 18.55
N ASP A 151 2.53 8.49 18.60
CA ASP A 151 3.53 7.79 19.38
C ASP A 151 3.23 8.00 20.85
N ASP A 152 2.99 6.91 21.55
CA ASP A 152 2.89 6.94 23.01
C ASP A 152 4.21 6.50 23.62
#